data_afacc68d42d513af2208fa5042389973
#
_entry.id   afacc68d42d513af2208fa5042389973
#
_cell.length_a   1.000
_cell.length_b   1.000
_cell.length_c   1.000
_cell.angle_alpha   90.00
_cell.angle_beta   90.00
_cell.angle_gamma   90.00
#
_symmetry.space_group_name_H-M   'P 1'
#
loop_
_entity.id
_entity.type
_entity.pdbx_description
1 polymer ?
#
loop_
_entity_poly.entity_id
_entity_poly.type
_entity_poly.pdbx_seq_one_letter_code
_entity_poly.pdbx_strand_id
1 'polypeptide(L)'
;MLKALALGVSLSLLASLSMAQDTAEGPAKFEAVLKANAQLPAQTFLPAPMDAPAGLQMSGRFTSGTRVETPYGWANPASGIAMPFPGQPLQGMSGVRSLGEDRFLFLTDNGFGNKANSSDAMLMFNILKMDWEAGKVGIEKTIFLKDPNRVVPFPIVTEHSESRYLTGADFDPESIQPVGDNYWIGDEFGPWLIEVDAEGVVLQVVKTNPGGVDYKSPDNQFTSQPAAGAVVTGINTGRSGGYEGMAQSMDGITLYPLLEKPFFDEASGALETIGDKTVLRVLEFNVADATWSDTVRYYPLEDAGNAIGDFNIFEGTRGLIIERDNNEGDDGREKSAAFKRIYLVDLARTDENGVLEKIAYIDLMDIQDPEALAPRGSKDGVFTFPFVTIEDVDLVDATTIVVANDNNYPGSTGREAGRADDNEYILLDVADFLKAE
;
A
#
# COMPACT_ATOMS: atom_id res chain seq x y z
N MET A 1 26.33 50.12 77.87
CA MET A 1 26.11 50.76 76.57
C MET A 1 26.31 49.72 75.47
N LEU A 2 25.29 48.93 75.19
CA LEU A 2 25.33 47.98 74.08
C LEU A 2 24.13 48.26 73.18
N LYS A 3 24.42 48.56 71.90
CA LYS A 3 23.40 48.71 70.85
C LYS A 3 23.13 47.36 70.26
N ALA A 4 21.87 46.92 70.29
CA ALA A 4 21.42 45.75 69.59
C ALA A 4 21.14 46.11 68.14
N LEU A 5 21.72 45.36 67.20
CA LEU A 5 21.43 45.42 65.75
C LEU A 5 20.40 44.33 65.43
N ALA A 6 19.25 44.72 64.92
CA ALA A 6 18.25 43.79 64.39
C ALA A 6 18.55 43.53 62.94
N LEU A 7 18.79 42.27 62.57
CA LEU A 7 18.92 41.83 61.18
C LEU A 7 17.53 41.39 60.70
N GLY A 8 16.97 42.12 59.74
CA GLY A 8 15.77 41.69 59.00
C GLY A 8 16.15 40.77 57.85
N VAL A 9 15.63 39.56 57.88
CA VAL A 9 15.76 38.61 56.77
C VAL A 9 14.53 38.77 55.88
N SER A 10 14.75 39.33 54.68
CA SER A 10 13.73 39.36 53.61
C SER A 10 13.75 38.05 52.86
N LEU A 11 12.70 37.26 52.96
CA LEU A 11 12.48 36.07 52.14
C LEU A 11 11.86 36.50 50.77
N SER A 12 12.67 36.52 49.73
CA SER A 12 12.20 36.70 48.37
C SER A 12 11.76 35.33 47.82
N LEU A 13 10.44 35.12 47.65
CA LEU A 13 9.88 34.02 46.88
C LEU A 13 10.18 34.31 45.39
N LEU A 14 11.12 33.59 44.81
CA LEU A 14 11.28 33.46 43.36
C LEU A 14 10.25 32.41 42.91
N ALA A 15 9.14 32.87 42.34
CA ALA A 15 8.28 32.04 41.58
C ALA A 15 8.98 31.77 40.23
N SER A 16 9.54 30.57 40.07
CA SER A 16 9.95 30.05 38.76
C SER A 16 8.71 29.77 37.95
N LEU A 17 8.35 30.64 37.02
CA LEU A 17 7.48 30.30 35.92
C LEU A 17 8.26 29.31 35.04
N SER A 18 7.93 28.03 35.18
CA SER A 18 8.22 27.03 34.17
C SER A 18 7.37 27.37 32.94
N MET A 19 7.98 28.06 31.99
CA MET A 19 7.46 28.09 30.62
C MET A 19 7.67 26.69 30.10
N ALA A 20 6.58 25.90 30.03
CA ALA A 20 6.56 24.72 29.18
C ALA A 20 6.82 25.23 27.76
N GLN A 21 8.04 25.00 27.26
CA GLN A 21 8.29 25.01 25.82
C GLN A 21 7.54 23.80 25.29
N ASP A 22 6.40 24.06 24.65
CA ASP A 22 5.73 23.12 23.76
C ASP A 22 6.63 23.00 22.53
N THR A 23 7.70 22.25 22.66
CA THR A 23 8.38 21.70 21.48
C THR A 23 7.51 20.53 21.07
N ALA A 24 6.71 20.69 20.04
CA ALA A 24 6.11 19.58 19.35
C ALA A 24 7.25 18.67 18.85
N GLU A 25 7.67 17.73 19.67
CA GLU A 25 8.53 16.63 19.24
C GLU A 25 7.68 15.82 18.25
N GLY A 26 8.25 15.58 17.04
CA GLY A 26 7.61 14.69 16.05
C GLY A 26 7.39 13.28 16.62
N PRO A 27 6.75 12.38 15.87
CA PRO A 27 6.46 11.03 16.34
C PRO A 27 7.72 10.30 16.81
N ALA A 28 7.61 9.55 17.90
CA ALA A 28 8.73 8.83 18.49
C ALA A 28 9.18 7.68 17.57
N LYS A 29 10.50 7.54 17.36
CA LYS A 29 11.08 6.37 16.68
C LYS A 29 11.20 5.22 17.64
N PHE A 30 10.76 4.03 17.21
CA PHE A 30 10.93 2.76 17.91
C PHE A 30 11.85 1.83 17.11
N GLU A 31 12.46 0.88 17.80
CA GLU A 31 13.28 -0.17 17.21
C GLU A 31 12.37 -1.26 16.64
N ALA A 32 12.74 -1.80 15.48
CA ALA A 32 12.17 -3.00 14.90
C ALA A 32 13.26 -4.08 14.82
N VAL A 33 12.94 -5.31 15.21
CA VAL A 33 13.88 -6.44 15.17
C VAL A 33 13.38 -7.49 14.19
N LEU A 34 14.22 -7.91 13.26
CA LEU A 34 13.90 -8.96 12.29
C LEU A 34 13.73 -10.31 13.02
N LYS A 35 12.58 -10.94 12.83
CA LYS A 35 12.25 -12.28 13.37
C LYS A 35 12.33 -13.38 12.33
N ALA A 36 12.01 -13.05 11.09
CA ALA A 36 12.05 -14.01 9.99
C ALA A 36 12.09 -13.28 8.64
N ASN A 37 12.58 -13.99 7.62
CA ASN A 37 12.57 -13.57 6.23
C ASN A 37 12.21 -14.75 5.34
N ALA A 38 11.26 -14.57 4.42
CA ALA A 38 10.91 -15.54 3.39
C ALA A 38 10.85 -14.85 2.03
N GLN A 39 11.13 -15.57 0.96
CA GLN A 39 11.19 -15.02 -0.38
C GLN A 39 10.41 -15.88 -1.37
N LEU A 40 9.63 -15.21 -2.22
CA LEU A 40 9.04 -15.79 -3.42
C LEU A 40 9.85 -15.26 -4.62
N PRO A 41 10.49 -16.16 -5.40
CA PRO A 41 11.30 -15.72 -6.53
C PRO A 41 10.50 -14.87 -7.54
N ALA A 42 11.10 -13.80 -8.04
CA ALA A 42 10.52 -12.91 -9.03
C ALA A 42 9.91 -13.63 -10.26
N GLN A 43 10.56 -14.71 -10.71
CA GLN A 43 10.11 -15.52 -11.83
C GLN A 43 9.19 -16.67 -11.39
N THR A 44 8.17 -16.37 -10.58
CA THR A 44 7.12 -17.32 -10.21
C THR A 44 5.91 -17.11 -11.11
N PHE A 45 5.57 -18.13 -11.90
CA PHE A 45 4.48 -18.06 -12.88
C PHE A 45 3.39 -19.08 -12.58
N LEU A 46 2.15 -18.65 -12.73
CA LEU A 46 0.95 -19.47 -12.60
C LEU A 46 0.33 -19.74 -13.97
N PRO A 47 -0.23 -20.94 -14.20
CA PRO A 47 -1.04 -21.16 -15.38
C PRO A 47 -2.36 -20.36 -15.27
N ALA A 48 -2.78 -19.73 -16.36
CA ALA A 48 -4.13 -19.20 -16.43
C ALA A 48 -5.17 -20.32 -16.35
N PRO A 49 -6.38 -20.08 -15.80
CA PRO A 49 -7.46 -21.05 -15.82
C PRO A 49 -7.75 -21.60 -17.22
N MET A 50 -8.17 -22.86 -17.31
CA MET A 50 -8.40 -23.52 -18.62
C MET A 50 -9.54 -22.89 -19.42
N ASP A 51 -10.49 -22.26 -18.75
CA ASP A 51 -11.62 -21.55 -19.36
C ASP A 51 -11.31 -20.06 -19.63
N ALA A 52 -10.11 -19.61 -19.28
CA ALA A 52 -9.68 -18.27 -19.63
C ALA A 52 -9.42 -18.14 -21.15
N PRO A 53 -9.70 -16.97 -21.75
CA PRO A 53 -9.38 -16.69 -23.15
C PRO A 53 -7.94 -17.04 -23.49
N ALA A 54 -7.71 -17.59 -24.68
CA ALA A 54 -6.37 -17.97 -25.15
C ALA A 54 -5.34 -16.83 -25.07
N GLY A 55 -5.83 -15.58 -25.15
CA GLY A 55 -5.01 -14.37 -24.98
C GLY A 55 -4.41 -14.25 -23.59
N LEU A 56 -4.96 -14.85 -22.55
CA LEU A 56 -4.49 -14.77 -21.16
C LEU A 56 -3.59 -15.96 -20.74
N GLN A 57 -3.33 -16.90 -21.68
CA GLN A 57 -2.37 -17.98 -21.40
C GLN A 57 -0.91 -17.52 -21.39
N MET A 58 -0.65 -16.31 -21.83
CA MET A 58 0.62 -15.60 -21.79
C MET A 58 0.38 -14.18 -21.29
N SER A 59 1.36 -13.57 -20.64
CA SER A 59 1.29 -12.20 -20.15
C SER A 59 2.54 -11.38 -20.52
N GLY A 60 2.46 -10.06 -20.37
CA GLY A 60 3.58 -9.14 -20.63
C GLY A 60 3.84 -8.85 -22.10
N ARG A 61 2.90 -9.14 -23.01
CA ARG A 61 3.08 -8.88 -24.45
C ARG A 61 3.08 -7.41 -24.83
N PHE A 62 2.61 -6.53 -23.94
CA PHE A 62 2.43 -5.11 -24.26
C PHE A 62 3.47 -4.20 -23.59
N THR A 63 4.33 -4.75 -22.73
CA THR A 63 5.26 -3.99 -21.87
C THR A 63 6.37 -3.26 -22.61
N SER A 64 6.66 -3.62 -23.88
CA SER A 64 7.67 -2.95 -24.72
C SER A 64 7.16 -1.69 -25.44
N GLY A 65 5.88 -1.30 -25.23
CA GLY A 65 5.22 -0.24 -26.02
C GLY A 65 4.70 -0.71 -27.39
N THR A 66 5.05 -1.93 -27.81
CA THR A 66 4.50 -2.62 -28.98
C THR A 66 4.22 -4.07 -28.62
N ARG A 67 3.19 -4.66 -29.24
CA ARG A 67 2.82 -6.03 -28.96
C ARG A 67 3.89 -7.02 -29.42
N VAL A 68 4.40 -7.86 -28.50
CA VAL A 68 5.38 -8.91 -28.77
C VAL A 68 4.71 -10.27 -28.60
N GLU A 69 4.66 -11.09 -29.67
CA GLU A 69 4.01 -12.42 -29.64
C GLU A 69 4.99 -13.56 -29.43
N THR A 70 6.26 -13.37 -29.78
CA THR A 70 7.28 -14.40 -29.62
C THR A 70 7.65 -14.48 -28.14
N PRO A 71 7.51 -15.65 -27.49
CA PRO A 71 7.97 -15.84 -26.12
C PRO A 71 9.41 -15.38 -25.94
N TYR A 72 9.65 -14.61 -24.87
CA TYR A 72 10.97 -14.04 -24.54
C TYR A 72 11.56 -13.15 -25.65
N GLY A 73 10.69 -12.54 -26.47
CA GLY A 73 11.11 -11.73 -27.63
C GLY A 73 11.61 -10.32 -27.31
N TRP A 74 11.43 -9.87 -26.07
CA TRP A 74 11.89 -8.58 -25.56
C TRP A 74 12.37 -8.71 -24.13
N ALA A 75 13.37 -7.93 -23.72
CA ALA A 75 13.89 -7.94 -22.37
C ALA A 75 13.75 -6.55 -21.72
N ASN A 76 13.34 -6.54 -20.45
CA ASN A 76 13.29 -5.33 -19.65
C ASN A 76 14.70 -4.74 -19.50
N PRO A 77 14.91 -3.43 -19.78
CA PRO A 77 16.24 -2.83 -19.73
C PRO A 77 16.87 -2.77 -18.34
N ALA A 78 16.07 -2.67 -17.27
CA ALA A 78 16.57 -2.53 -15.92
C ALA A 78 17.03 -3.87 -15.34
N SER A 79 16.23 -4.93 -15.49
CA SER A 79 16.46 -6.25 -14.86
C SER A 79 16.96 -7.32 -15.83
N GLY A 80 16.88 -7.09 -17.15
CA GLY A 80 17.19 -8.09 -18.16
C GLY A 80 16.15 -9.22 -18.29
N ILE A 81 15.03 -9.15 -17.57
CA ILE A 81 13.97 -10.16 -17.65
C ILE A 81 13.32 -10.17 -19.02
N ALA A 82 13.28 -11.34 -19.65
CA ALA A 82 12.72 -11.51 -21.00
C ALA A 82 11.22 -11.80 -20.95
N MET A 83 10.48 -11.14 -21.83
CA MET A 83 9.01 -11.20 -21.98
C MET A 83 8.61 -11.45 -23.43
N PRO A 84 7.36 -11.84 -23.74
CA PRO A 84 6.27 -12.19 -22.85
C PRO A 84 6.49 -13.53 -22.11
N PHE A 85 5.75 -13.73 -21.03
CA PHE A 85 5.82 -14.91 -20.15
C PHE A 85 4.86 -16.02 -20.57
N PRO A 86 5.20 -17.30 -20.34
CA PRO A 86 4.33 -18.44 -20.63
C PRO A 86 3.27 -18.69 -19.54
N GLY A 87 2.81 -17.66 -18.85
CA GLY A 87 1.83 -17.72 -17.74
C GLY A 87 1.58 -16.36 -17.14
N GLN A 88 0.96 -16.35 -15.97
CA GLN A 88 0.67 -15.16 -15.17
C GLN A 88 1.72 -15.04 -14.07
N PRO A 89 2.48 -13.95 -13.97
CA PRO A 89 3.43 -13.78 -12.88
C PRO A 89 2.69 -13.59 -11.56
N LEU A 90 3.15 -14.28 -10.51
CA LEU A 90 2.72 -14.02 -9.15
C LEU A 90 3.65 -12.97 -8.56
N GLN A 91 3.23 -11.73 -8.61
CA GLN A 91 4.04 -10.54 -8.34
C GLN A 91 3.16 -9.35 -7.97
N GLY A 92 3.72 -8.17 -7.62
CA GLY A 92 2.94 -6.99 -7.32
C GLY A 92 2.07 -7.20 -6.08
N MET A 93 2.70 -7.50 -4.93
CA MET A 93 1.94 -7.70 -3.69
C MET A 93 1.54 -6.35 -3.13
N SER A 94 0.22 -6.08 -3.13
CA SER A 94 -0.38 -4.82 -2.72
C SER A 94 -1.60 -5.09 -1.84
N GLY A 95 -1.33 -5.18 -0.55
CA GLY A 95 -2.32 -5.47 0.49
C GLY A 95 -2.27 -6.88 1.05
N VAL A 96 -2.09 -6.95 2.37
CA VAL A 96 -1.95 -8.20 3.13
C VAL A 96 -2.95 -8.31 4.28
N ARG A 97 -3.45 -9.55 4.51
CA ARG A 97 -4.14 -9.90 5.77
C ARG A 97 -3.60 -11.19 6.33
N SER A 98 -3.24 -11.15 7.61
CA SER A 98 -2.84 -12.35 8.37
C SER A 98 -4.05 -13.24 8.63
N LEU A 99 -3.93 -14.51 8.25
CA LEU A 99 -4.98 -15.51 8.48
C LEU A 99 -4.63 -16.44 9.66
N GLY A 100 -3.50 -16.17 10.33
CA GLY A 100 -2.95 -17.03 11.37
C GLY A 100 -2.23 -18.28 10.81
N GLU A 101 -1.49 -18.97 11.68
CA GLU A 101 -0.76 -20.20 11.31
C GLU A 101 0.19 -20.01 10.13
N ASP A 102 0.89 -18.87 10.05
CA ASP A 102 1.79 -18.47 8.95
C ASP A 102 1.12 -18.41 7.57
N ARG A 103 -0.20 -18.26 7.52
CA ARG A 103 -0.99 -18.08 6.30
C ARG A 103 -1.38 -16.64 6.15
N PHE A 104 -1.27 -16.16 4.92
CA PHE A 104 -1.57 -14.76 4.59
C PHE A 104 -2.38 -14.69 3.31
N LEU A 105 -3.34 -13.78 3.27
CA LEU A 105 -4.01 -13.33 2.08
C LEU A 105 -3.17 -12.19 1.49
N PHE A 106 -2.83 -12.30 0.20
CA PHE A 106 -2.17 -11.23 -0.56
C PHE A 106 -2.94 -10.94 -1.84
N LEU A 107 -3.16 -9.67 -2.10
CA LEU A 107 -3.65 -9.17 -3.38
C LEU A 107 -2.48 -8.97 -4.33
N THR A 108 -2.70 -9.00 -5.64
CA THR A 108 -1.76 -8.52 -6.65
C THR A 108 -2.33 -7.31 -7.38
N ASP A 109 -1.44 -6.40 -7.75
CA ASP A 109 -1.73 -5.17 -8.50
C ASP A 109 -2.19 -5.41 -9.95
N ASN A 110 -2.15 -4.38 -10.80
CA ASN A 110 -2.48 -4.49 -12.22
C ASN A 110 -1.48 -5.30 -13.06
N GLY A 111 -0.32 -5.61 -12.55
CA GLY A 111 0.68 -6.48 -13.15
C GLY A 111 1.83 -5.79 -13.87
N PHE A 112 1.63 -4.72 -14.64
CA PHE A 112 2.70 -4.10 -15.43
C PHE A 112 2.63 -2.56 -15.43
N GLY A 113 2.16 -1.97 -14.32
CA GLY A 113 2.25 -0.56 -13.98
C GLY A 113 1.26 0.38 -14.70
N ASN A 114 0.55 -0.06 -15.73
CA ASN A 114 -0.50 0.75 -16.37
C ASN A 114 -1.42 -0.08 -17.26
N LYS A 115 -2.59 0.47 -17.57
CA LYS A 115 -3.61 -0.18 -18.44
C LYS A 115 -3.06 -0.69 -19.78
N ALA A 116 -2.21 0.09 -20.43
CA ALA A 116 -1.73 -0.24 -21.79
C ALA A 116 -0.85 -1.48 -21.77
N ASN A 117 -0.10 -1.68 -20.69
CA ASN A 117 0.82 -2.81 -20.54
C ASN A 117 0.13 -4.06 -19.98
N SER A 118 -0.98 -3.90 -19.26
CA SER A 118 -1.54 -4.92 -18.34
C SER A 118 -2.80 -5.61 -18.88
N SER A 119 -3.12 -5.46 -20.16
CA SER A 119 -4.32 -6.08 -20.75
C SER A 119 -4.27 -7.61 -20.85
N ASP A 120 -3.13 -8.23 -20.58
CA ASP A 120 -2.93 -9.68 -20.51
C ASP A 120 -2.40 -10.15 -19.13
N ALA A 121 -2.31 -9.26 -18.14
CA ALA A 121 -2.10 -9.61 -16.74
C ALA A 121 -3.45 -9.86 -16.09
N MET A 122 -3.66 -11.05 -15.52
CA MET A 122 -4.91 -11.41 -14.84
C MET A 122 -4.87 -10.94 -13.40
N LEU A 123 -5.94 -10.27 -12.96
CA LEU A 123 -6.10 -9.87 -11.56
C LEU A 123 -6.40 -11.07 -10.67
N MET A 124 -5.77 -11.12 -9.49
CA MET A 124 -5.92 -12.23 -8.57
C MET A 124 -5.59 -11.83 -7.13
N PHE A 125 -6.02 -12.64 -6.19
CA PHE A 125 -5.49 -12.67 -4.85
C PHE A 125 -5.12 -14.11 -4.46
N ASN A 126 -4.23 -14.24 -3.46
CA ASN A 126 -3.60 -15.49 -3.15
C ASN A 126 -3.63 -15.79 -1.67
N ILE A 127 -3.74 -17.05 -1.29
CA ILE A 127 -3.43 -17.52 0.05
C ILE A 127 -2.05 -18.15 0.00
N LEU A 128 -1.11 -17.51 0.68
CA LEU A 128 0.28 -17.94 0.78
C LEU A 128 0.55 -18.53 2.16
N LYS A 129 1.36 -19.56 2.21
CA LYS A 129 1.85 -20.20 3.44
C LYS A 129 3.35 -19.97 3.55
N MET A 130 3.77 -19.32 4.61
CA MET A 130 5.19 -19.07 4.87
C MET A 130 5.83 -20.27 5.59
N ASP A 131 6.99 -20.65 5.12
CA ASP A 131 7.95 -21.52 5.81
C ASP A 131 9.12 -20.65 6.25
N TRP A 132 8.95 -20.04 7.42
CA TRP A 132 9.91 -19.08 7.96
C TRP A 132 11.26 -19.71 8.27
N GLU A 133 11.31 -21.00 8.64
CA GLU A 133 12.55 -21.72 8.91
C GLU A 133 13.35 -21.97 7.62
N ALA A 134 12.66 -22.33 6.54
CA ALA A 134 13.29 -22.53 5.23
C ALA A 134 13.45 -21.24 4.41
N GLY A 135 12.86 -20.12 4.85
CA GLY A 135 12.83 -18.85 4.12
C GLY A 135 12.08 -18.94 2.79
N LYS A 136 11.00 -19.71 2.73
CA LYS A 136 10.25 -20.01 1.50
C LYS A 136 8.76 -19.71 1.62
N VAL A 137 8.14 -19.54 0.45
CA VAL A 137 6.70 -19.27 0.32
C VAL A 137 6.06 -20.40 -0.47
N GLY A 138 5.01 -21.00 0.10
CA GLY A 138 4.11 -21.94 -0.57
C GLY A 138 2.83 -21.23 -1.04
N ILE A 139 2.35 -21.55 -2.23
CA ILE A 139 1.09 -21.04 -2.76
C ILE A 139 0.01 -22.09 -2.43
N GLU A 140 -0.88 -21.77 -1.50
CA GLU A 140 -1.99 -22.66 -1.14
C GLU A 140 -3.18 -22.54 -2.09
N LYS A 141 -3.54 -21.31 -2.44
CA LYS A 141 -4.68 -21.03 -3.32
C LYS A 141 -4.44 -19.74 -4.10
N THR A 142 -4.81 -19.75 -5.39
CA THR A 142 -4.92 -18.55 -6.22
C THR A 142 -6.37 -18.39 -6.66
N ILE A 143 -6.90 -17.19 -6.53
CA ILE A 143 -8.25 -16.81 -6.90
C ILE A 143 -8.18 -15.71 -7.95
N PHE A 144 -8.55 -16.03 -9.21
CA PHE A 144 -8.60 -15.04 -10.28
C PHE A 144 -9.91 -14.27 -10.26
N LEU A 145 -9.86 -12.96 -10.38
CA LEU A 145 -11.04 -12.10 -10.41
C LEU A 145 -11.79 -12.24 -11.74
N LYS A 146 -13.12 -12.25 -11.69
CA LYS A 146 -13.98 -12.42 -12.87
C LYS A 146 -15.36 -11.80 -12.67
N ASP A 147 -16.00 -11.42 -13.77
CA ASP A 147 -17.33 -10.78 -13.79
C ASP A 147 -18.33 -11.52 -14.73
N PRO A 148 -18.62 -12.80 -14.52
CA PRO A 148 -19.56 -13.56 -15.39
C PRO A 148 -20.98 -12.99 -15.33
N ASN A 149 -21.32 -12.27 -14.29
CA ASN A 149 -22.64 -11.68 -14.06
C ASN A 149 -22.82 -10.29 -14.68
N ARG A 150 -21.75 -9.71 -15.28
CA ARG A 150 -21.76 -8.37 -15.90
C ARG A 150 -22.12 -7.25 -14.93
N VAL A 151 -21.54 -7.29 -13.74
CA VAL A 151 -21.73 -6.31 -12.67
C VAL A 151 -20.84 -5.07 -12.89
N VAL A 152 -19.66 -5.26 -13.50
CA VAL A 152 -18.74 -4.16 -13.83
C VAL A 152 -19.46 -3.18 -14.78
N PRO A 153 -19.54 -1.87 -14.42
CA PRO A 153 -20.38 -0.90 -15.10
C PRO A 153 -19.80 -0.34 -16.42
N PHE A 154 -18.70 -0.92 -16.90
CA PHE A 154 -18.01 -0.50 -18.13
C PHE A 154 -17.50 -1.72 -18.91
N PRO A 155 -17.18 -1.62 -20.21
CA PRO A 155 -16.59 -2.70 -20.98
C PRO A 155 -15.22 -3.12 -20.43
N ILE A 156 -15.03 -4.43 -20.25
CA ILE A 156 -13.76 -5.02 -19.80
C ILE A 156 -12.99 -5.64 -20.97
N VAL A 157 -11.70 -5.93 -20.79
CA VAL A 157 -10.85 -6.51 -21.84
C VAL A 157 -11.43 -7.83 -22.37
N THR A 158 -11.95 -8.65 -21.50
CA THR A 158 -12.51 -9.98 -21.84
C THR A 158 -14.03 -9.96 -22.08
N GLU A 159 -14.60 -8.82 -22.46
CA GLU A 159 -16.04 -8.60 -22.67
C GLU A 159 -16.73 -9.67 -23.54
N HIS A 160 -15.99 -10.25 -24.47
CA HIS A 160 -16.45 -11.24 -25.43
C HIS A 160 -16.44 -12.68 -24.90
N SER A 161 -15.87 -12.94 -23.71
CA SER A 161 -15.78 -14.27 -23.10
C SER A 161 -16.94 -14.53 -22.12
N GLU A 162 -17.27 -15.80 -21.88
CA GLU A 162 -18.28 -16.17 -20.88
C GLU A 162 -17.72 -16.06 -19.46
N SER A 163 -16.45 -16.43 -19.26
CA SER A 163 -15.78 -16.39 -17.97
C SER A 163 -15.49 -14.96 -17.49
N ARG A 164 -15.29 -14.02 -18.42
CA ARG A 164 -15.07 -12.59 -18.15
C ARG A 164 -14.04 -12.33 -17.04
N TYR A 165 -12.86 -12.97 -17.15
CA TYR A 165 -11.75 -12.70 -16.25
C TYR A 165 -11.31 -11.24 -16.34
N LEU A 166 -11.01 -10.62 -15.19
CA LEU A 166 -10.52 -9.25 -15.11
C LEU A 166 -9.01 -9.21 -15.32
N THR A 167 -8.56 -8.12 -15.89
CA THR A 167 -7.14 -7.86 -16.18
C THR A 167 -6.70 -6.52 -15.60
N GLY A 168 -5.41 -6.30 -15.50
CA GLY A 168 -4.83 -5.03 -15.05
C GLY A 168 -5.08 -3.83 -15.96
N ALA A 169 -5.80 -4.02 -17.09
CA ALA A 169 -6.35 -2.90 -17.86
C ALA A 169 -7.78 -2.53 -17.45
N ASP A 170 -8.44 -3.38 -16.67
CA ASP A 170 -9.79 -3.14 -16.17
C ASP A 170 -9.77 -2.41 -14.83
N PHE A 171 -8.92 -2.86 -13.91
CA PHE A 171 -8.70 -2.29 -12.57
C PHE A 171 -7.23 -2.35 -12.18
N ASP A 172 -6.90 -1.57 -11.14
CA ASP A 172 -5.62 -1.53 -10.44
C ASP A 172 -5.86 -1.81 -8.94
N PRO A 173 -5.96 -3.09 -8.55
CA PRO A 173 -6.23 -3.46 -7.16
C PRO A 173 -5.00 -3.21 -6.28
N GLU A 174 -5.18 -2.44 -5.16
CA GLU A 174 -4.06 -2.07 -4.29
C GLU A 174 -4.31 -2.36 -2.80
N SER A 175 -5.54 -2.72 -2.44
CA SER A 175 -5.87 -3.07 -1.04
C SER A 175 -6.99 -4.09 -0.97
N ILE A 176 -6.97 -4.96 0.06
CA ILE A 176 -7.97 -6.02 0.22
C ILE A 176 -8.36 -6.21 1.69
N GLN A 177 -9.68 -6.33 1.95
CA GLN A 177 -10.22 -6.61 3.27
C GLN A 177 -11.22 -7.76 3.23
N PRO A 178 -11.05 -8.82 4.05
CA PRO A 178 -12.08 -9.84 4.21
C PRO A 178 -13.22 -9.30 5.06
N VAL A 179 -14.45 -9.35 4.54
CA VAL A 179 -15.66 -8.93 5.25
C VAL A 179 -16.72 -10.02 5.17
N GLY A 180 -16.97 -10.70 6.27
CA GLY A 180 -17.82 -11.89 6.27
C GLY A 180 -17.24 -13.01 5.41
N ASP A 181 -17.99 -13.47 4.42
CA ASP A 181 -17.56 -14.51 3.47
C ASP A 181 -16.99 -13.92 2.16
N ASN A 182 -16.97 -12.58 2.03
CA ASN A 182 -16.56 -11.86 0.84
C ASN A 182 -15.28 -11.07 1.07
N TYR A 183 -14.76 -10.47 0.00
CA TYR A 183 -13.60 -9.58 0.03
C TYR A 183 -13.95 -8.25 -0.62
N TRP A 184 -13.48 -7.18 -0.01
CA TRP A 184 -13.53 -5.83 -0.57
C TRP A 184 -12.15 -5.40 -1.02
N ILE A 185 -12.07 -4.89 -2.23
CA ILE A 185 -10.83 -4.48 -2.90
C ILE A 185 -10.91 -3.00 -3.21
N GLY A 186 -9.85 -2.27 -2.88
CA GLY A 186 -9.65 -0.89 -3.29
C GLY A 186 -8.93 -0.82 -4.63
N ASP A 187 -9.38 0.07 -5.51
CA ASP A 187 -8.86 0.24 -6.86
C ASP A 187 -8.31 1.65 -7.08
N GLU A 188 -7.23 1.78 -7.80
CA GLU A 188 -6.61 3.06 -8.12
C GLU A 188 -7.14 3.74 -9.39
N PHE A 189 -7.64 2.98 -10.36
CA PHE A 189 -8.07 3.56 -11.63
C PHE A 189 -9.34 4.38 -11.52
N GLY A 190 -10.27 3.98 -10.65
CA GLY A 190 -11.52 4.70 -10.46
C GLY A 190 -11.39 6.04 -9.75
N PRO A 191 -11.06 6.10 -8.49
CA PRO A 191 -10.97 4.97 -7.56
C PRO A 191 -12.33 4.30 -7.32
N TRP A 192 -12.33 2.96 -7.24
CA TRP A 192 -13.51 2.13 -6.99
C TRP A 192 -13.34 1.30 -5.72
N LEU A 193 -14.47 0.89 -5.10
CA LEU A 193 -14.50 -0.26 -4.22
C LEU A 193 -15.17 -1.42 -4.94
N ILE A 194 -14.56 -2.60 -4.87
CA ILE A 194 -15.03 -3.80 -5.56
C ILE A 194 -15.28 -4.88 -4.52
N GLU A 195 -16.51 -5.40 -4.46
CA GLU A 195 -16.82 -6.57 -3.65
C GLU A 195 -16.75 -7.82 -4.51
N VAL A 196 -16.06 -8.85 -4.02
CA VAL A 196 -15.97 -10.16 -4.66
C VAL A 196 -16.24 -11.28 -3.66
N ASP A 197 -16.75 -12.41 -4.14
CA ASP A 197 -16.92 -13.62 -3.34
C ASP A 197 -15.60 -14.42 -3.18
N ALA A 198 -15.65 -15.52 -2.44
CA ALA A 198 -14.51 -16.39 -2.19
C ALA A 198 -13.93 -17.11 -3.44
N GLU A 199 -14.63 -17.05 -4.56
CA GLU A 199 -14.23 -17.56 -5.89
C GLU A 199 -13.80 -16.44 -6.84
N GLY A 200 -13.70 -15.19 -6.34
CA GLY A 200 -13.28 -14.01 -7.10
C GLY A 200 -14.34 -13.48 -8.07
N VAL A 201 -15.62 -13.85 -7.89
CA VAL A 201 -16.71 -13.30 -8.70
C VAL A 201 -17.10 -11.92 -8.19
N VAL A 202 -17.14 -10.93 -9.07
CA VAL A 202 -17.57 -9.56 -8.72
C VAL A 202 -19.05 -9.59 -8.33
N LEU A 203 -19.35 -9.05 -7.14
CA LEU A 203 -20.68 -8.90 -6.59
C LEU A 203 -21.20 -7.46 -6.76
N GLN A 204 -20.32 -6.47 -6.58
CA GLN A 204 -20.62 -5.06 -6.87
C GLN A 204 -19.36 -4.24 -7.12
N VAL A 205 -19.54 -3.10 -7.79
CA VAL A 205 -18.53 -2.06 -7.99
C VAL A 205 -19.12 -0.74 -7.56
N VAL A 206 -18.51 -0.10 -6.57
CA VAL A 206 -19.00 1.12 -5.97
C VAL A 206 -18.10 2.28 -6.36
N LYS A 207 -18.69 3.33 -6.95
CA LYS A 207 -17.94 4.56 -7.23
C LYS A 207 -17.66 5.35 -5.96
N THR A 208 -16.52 6.02 -5.93
CA THR A 208 -16.17 6.93 -4.84
C THR A 208 -16.89 8.26 -5.00
N ASN A 209 -17.80 8.54 -4.07
CA ASN A 209 -18.52 9.82 -4.10
C ASN A 209 -18.99 10.31 -2.72
N PRO A 210 -18.11 10.44 -1.73
CA PRO A 210 -18.45 10.98 -0.42
C PRO A 210 -18.97 12.42 -0.57
N GLY A 211 -20.02 12.77 0.18
CA GLY A 211 -20.65 14.10 0.10
C GLY A 211 -21.22 14.44 -1.28
N GLY A 212 -21.42 13.46 -2.16
CA GLY A 212 -21.91 13.67 -3.54
C GLY A 212 -20.85 14.16 -4.53
N VAL A 213 -19.57 14.20 -4.13
CA VAL A 213 -18.44 14.55 -5.00
C VAL A 213 -17.86 13.29 -5.62
N ASP A 214 -17.97 13.12 -6.94
CA ASP A 214 -17.36 12.00 -7.64
C ASP A 214 -15.83 12.16 -7.66
N TYR A 215 -15.10 11.13 -7.19
CA TYR A 215 -13.66 11.06 -7.31
C TYR A 215 -13.31 10.38 -8.63
N LYS A 216 -12.38 10.94 -9.38
CA LYS A 216 -11.98 10.42 -10.69
C LYS A 216 -10.49 10.63 -10.94
N SER A 217 -9.82 9.56 -11.30
CA SER A 217 -8.45 9.58 -11.80
C SER A 217 -8.41 9.76 -13.33
N PRO A 218 -7.25 10.04 -13.92
CA PRO A 218 -7.08 10.03 -15.38
C PRO A 218 -7.39 8.67 -16.02
N ASP A 219 -7.29 7.57 -15.26
CA ASP A 219 -7.54 6.20 -15.72
C ASP A 219 -8.97 5.72 -15.50
N ASN A 220 -9.82 6.52 -14.86
CA ASN A 220 -11.23 6.20 -14.68
C ASN A 220 -11.92 6.00 -16.04
N GLN A 221 -12.65 4.91 -16.18
CA GLN A 221 -13.29 4.49 -17.44
C GLN A 221 -14.35 5.47 -17.93
N PHE A 222 -14.86 6.33 -17.05
CA PHE A 222 -15.82 7.41 -17.39
C PHE A 222 -15.15 8.78 -17.56
N THR A 223 -13.83 8.85 -17.51
CA THR A 223 -13.08 10.07 -17.80
C THR A 223 -12.88 10.20 -19.30
N SER A 224 -13.19 11.38 -19.86
CA SER A 224 -12.95 11.66 -21.27
C SER A 224 -11.45 11.67 -21.58
N GLN A 225 -11.04 10.83 -22.52
CA GLN A 225 -9.66 10.84 -23.01
C GLN A 225 -9.53 11.89 -24.09
N PRO A 226 -8.79 13.00 -23.88
CA PRO A 226 -8.61 14.02 -24.89
C PRO A 226 -7.69 13.52 -26.01
N ALA A 227 -7.63 14.28 -27.12
CA ALA A 227 -6.63 14.05 -28.15
C ALA A 227 -5.21 14.08 -27.55
N ALA A 228 -4.26 13.39 -28.20
CA ALA A 228 -2.88 13.33 -27.72
C ALA A 228 -2.32 14.73 -27.42
N GLY A 229 -1.77 14.92 -26.22
CA GLY A 229 -1.19 16.17 -25.75
C GLY A 229 -2.19 17.18 -25.15
N ALA A 230 -3.49 16.89 -25.12
CA ALA A 230 -4.46 17.73 -24.42
C ALA A 230 -4.54 17.34 -22.91
N VAL A 231 -4.98 18.31 -22.10
CA VAL A 231 -5.16 18.10 -20.66
C VAL A 231 -6.41 17.26 -20.42
N VAL A 232 -6.32 16.25 -19.57
CA VAL A 232 -7.48 15.50 -19.08
C VAL A 232 -8.28 16.39 -18.13
N THR A 233 -9.59 16.42 -18.30
CA THR A 233 -10.51 17.21 -17.45
C THR A 233 -11.51 16.31 -16.74
N GLY A 234 -12.15 16.81 -15.70
CA GLY A 234 -13.11 16.06 -14.90
C GLY A 234 -12.43 15.09 -13.92
N ILE A 235 -11.19 15.37 -13.52
CA ILE A 235 -10.39 14.57 -12.59
C ILE A 235 -10.03 15.37 -11.35
N ASN A 236 -9.88 14.69 -10.23
CA ASN A 236 -9.51 15.28 -8.93
C ASN A 236 -8.65 14.35 -8.06
N THR A 237 -8.30 13.18 -8.58
CA THR A 237 -7.31 12.26 -8.02
C THR A 237 -6.19 12.00 -9.02
N GLY A 238 -4.98 11.73 -8.51
CA GLY A 238 -3.81 11.48 -9.35
C GLY A 238 -3.93 10.19 -10.17
N ARG A 239 -3.10 10.07 -11.19
CA ARG A 239 -2.87 8.78 -11.87
C ARG A 239 -2.15 7.85 -10.89
N SER A 240 -2.56 6.58 -10.82
CA SER A 240 -2.08 5.65 -9.80
C SER A 240 -2.05 6.38 -8.44
N GLY A 241 -3.21 6.70 -7.91
CA GLY A 241 -3.34 7.54 -6.71
C GLY A 241 -4.71 7.36 -6.07
N GLY A 242 -5.32 6.21 -6.30
CA GLY A 242 -6.56 5.78 -5.68
C GLY A 242 -6.33 5.10 -4.34
N TYR A 243 -6.89 3.92 -4.14
CA TYR A 243 -6.92 3.25 -2.84
C TYR A 243 -5.75 2.27 -2.65
N GLU A 244 -4.59 2.81 -2.41
CA GLU A 244 -3.37 2.09 -2.05
C GLU A 244 -3.53 1.35 -0.72
N GLY A 245 -4.08 2.00 0.30
CA GLY A 245 -4.36 1.41 1.59
C GLY A 245 -5.87 1.39 1.88
N MET A 246 -6.34 0.35 2.56
CA MET A 246 -7.72 0.29 3.03
C MET A 246 -7.82 -0.53 4.32
N ALA A 247 -8.08 0.14 5.44
CA ALA A 247 -8.34 -0.55 6.70
C ALA A 247 -9.81 -0.94 6.84
N GLN A 248 -10.05 -1.93 7.70
CA GLN A 248 -11.37 -2.36 8.12
C GLN A 248 -11.56 -2.10 9.62
N SER A 249 -12.74 -1.62 10.03
CA SER A 249 -13.08 -1.56 11.46
C SER A 249 -13.11 -2.96 12.09
N MET A 250 -12.82 -3.05 13.38
CA MET A 250 -12.75 -4.33 14.10
C MET A 250 -14.06 -5.14 14.07
N ASP A 251 -15.19 -4.50 13.84
CA ASP A 251 -16.50 -5.15 13.69
C ASP A 251 -16.87 -5.50 12.24
N GLY A 252 -16.02 -5.14 11.29
CA GLY A 252 -16.22 -5.41 9.87
C GLY A 252 -17.31 -4.56 9.19
N ILE A 253 -17.81 -3.51 9.84
CA ILE A 253 -18.93 -2.70 9.31
C ILE A 253 -18.44 -1.54 8.43
N THR A 254 -17.26 -1.00 8.74
CA THR A 254 -16.72 0.18 8.06
C THR A 254 -15.39 -0.13 7.39
N LEU A 255 -15.23 0.29 6.16
CA LEU A 255 -13.94 0.37 5.47
C LEU A 255 -13.41 1.79 5.51
N TYR A 256 -12.10 1.93 5.60
CA TYR A 256 -11.37 3.20 5.60
C TYR A 256 -10.37 3.23 4.44
N PRO A 257 -10.85 3.46 3.20
CA PRO A 257 -9.94 3.61 2.06
C PRO A 257 -9.10 4.88 2.19
N LEU A 258 -7.80 4.75 1.92
CA LEU A 258 -6.81 5.82 1.97
C LEU A 258 -6.24 6.05 0.58
N LEU A 259 -6.33 7.28 0.08
CA LEU A 259 -5.76 7.64 -1.22
C LEU A 259 -4.21 7.64 -1.16
N GLU A 260 -3.56 7.13 -2.20
CA GLU A 260 -2.09 7.18 -2.35
C GLU A 260 -1.59 8.61 -2.58
N LYS A 261 -2.35 9.38 -3.38
CA LYS A 261 -1.97 10.75 -3.75
C LYS A 261 -2.97 11.79 -3.26
N PRO A 262 -2.50 13.03 -3.04
CA PRO A 262 -3.37 14.12 -2.62
C PRO A 262 -4.52 14.33 -3.59
N PHE A 263 -5.70 14.54 -3.05
CA PHE A 263 -6.81 15.11 -3.81
C PHE A 263 -6.42 16.49 -4.34
N PHE A 264 -6.97 16.93 -5.46
CA PHE A 264 -6.63 18.22 -6.01
C PHE A 264 -7.87 18.95 -6.57
N ASP A 265 -7.80 20.27 -6.56
CA ASP A 265 -8.78 21.11 -7.20
C ASP A 265 -8.61 21.09 -8.72
N GLU A 266 -9.61 20.62 -9.45
CA GLU A 266 -9.55 20.48 -10.91
C GLU A 266 -9.22 21.79 -11.64
N ALA A 267 -9.75 22.92 -11.15
CA ALA A 267 -9.64 24.20 -11.86
C ALA A 267 -8.24 24.81 -11.75
N SER A 268 -7.59 24.65 -10.60
CA SER A 268 -6.26 25.19 -10.32
C SER A 268 -5.14 24.16 -10.43
N GLY A 269 -5.45 22.87 -10.31
CA GLY A 269 -4.49 21.79 -10.17
C GLY A 269 -3.77 21.80 -8.81
N ALA A 270 -4.24 22.58 -7.84
CA ALA A 270 -3.65 22.69 -6.52
C ALA A 270 -3.91 21.43 -5.71
N LEU A 271 -2.84 20.81 -5.20
CA LEU A 271 -2.92 19.67 -4.29
C LEU A 271 -3.54 20.10 -2.95
N GLU A 272 -4.31 19.19 -2.35
CA GLU A 272 -4.90 19.41 -1.04
C GLU A 272 -3.85 19.51 0.04
N THR A 273 -3.93 20.61 0.80
CA THR A 273 -3.05 20.88 1.95
C THR A 273 -3.88 21.35 3.14
N ILE A 274 -3.42 21.00 4.36
CA ILE A 274 -3.96 21.56 5.60
C ILE A 274 -2.80 22.21 6.36
N GLY A 275 -2.87 23.52 6.54
CA GLY A 275 -1.72 24.31 6.97
C GLY A 275 -0.61 24.27 5.92
N ASP A 276 0.57 23.82 6.34
CA ASP A 276 1.77 23.65 5.50
C ASP A 276 1.98 22.19 5.03
N LYS A 277 1.09 21.27 5.42
CA LYS A 277 1.20 19.84 5.13
C LYS A 277 0.37 19.43 3.93
N THR A 278 0.98 18.68 3.02
CA THR A 278 0.27 17.89 2.01
C THR A 278 -0.43 16.73 2.69
N VAL A 279 -1.70 16.48 2.37
CA VAL A 279 -2.51 15.48 3.07
C VAL A 279 -3.15 14.50 2.10
N LEU A 280 -3.35 13.28 2.59
CA LEU A 280 -4.08 12.21 1.90
C LEU A 280 -5.42 11.98 2.59
N ARG A 281 -6.48 11.75 1.82
CA ARG A 281 -7.82 11.51 2.36
C ARG A 281 -7.99 10.07 2.82
N VAL A 282 -8.41 9.90 4.07
CA VAL A 282 -8.97 8.65 4.61
C VAL A 282 -10.48 8.81 4.61
N LEU A 283 -11.14 8.00 3.78
CA LEU A 283 -12.61 8.03 3.65
C LEU A 283 -13.26 6.99 4.56
N GLU A 284 -14.58 7.06 4.72
CA GLU A 284 -15.37 6.07 5.43
C GLU A 284 -16.47 5.52 4.53
N PHE A 285 -16.54 4.19 4.45
CA PHE A 285 -17.56 3.47 3.68
C PHE A 285 -18.25 2.45 4.57
N ASN A 286 -19.58 2.52 4.66
CA ASN A 286 -20.40 1.51 5.35
C ASN A 286 -20.67 0.34 4.41
N VAL A 287 -20.19 -0.84 4.80
CA VAL A 287 -20.32 -2.05 3.96
C VAL A 287 -21.76 -2.54 3.87
N ALA A 288 -22.52 -2.49 4.99
CA ALA A 288 -23.87 -3.05 5.04
C ALA A 288 -24.87 -2.30 4.16
N ASP A 289 -24.73 -0.98 4.09
CA ASP A 289 -25.61 -0.10 3.32
C ASP A 289 -25.02 0.30 1.96
N ALA A 290 -23.77 -0.07 1.70
CA ALA A 290 -22.97 0.33 0.54
C ALA A 290 -22.96 1.85 0.34
N THR A 291 -22.73 2.63 1.42
CA THR A 291 -22.81 4.09 1.42
C THR A 291 -21.55 4.74 1.95
N TRP A 292 -21.18 5.87 1.35
CA TRP A 292 -20.11 6.74 1.83
C TRP A 292 -20.60 7.62 2.97
N SER A 293 -19.76 7.76 4.01
CA SER A 293 -19.90 8.82 5.03
C SER A 293 -19.41 10.16 4.47
N ASP A 294 -19.93 11.25 5.03
CA ASP A 294 -19.40 12.60 4.77
C ASP A 294 -18.13 12.89 5.60
N THR A 295 -17.75 11.99 6.49
CA THR A 295 -16.54 12.13 7.32
C THR A 295 -15.30 11.85 6.47
N VAL A 296 -14.37 12.79 6.48
CA VAL A 296 -13.04 12.65 5.88
C VAL A 296 -12.01 12.93 6.96
N ARG A 297 -11.03 12.03 7.10
CA ARG A 297 -9.81 12.29 7.87
C ARG A 297 -8.65 12.48 6.93
N TYR A 298 -7.59 13.06 7.44
CA TYR A 298 -6.45 13.44 6.62
C TYR A 298 -5.14 12.88 7.20
N TYR A 299 -4.46 12.06 6.43
CA TYR A 299 -3.11 11.59 6.76
C TYR A 299 -2.09 12.61 6.28
N PRO A 300 -1.27 13.23 7.15
CA PRO A 300 -0.28 14.21 6.76
C PRO A 300 1.00 13.52 6.28
N LEU A 301 1.44 13.79 5.05
CA LEU A 301 2.74 13.31 4.55
C LEU A 301 3.90 14.08 5.21
N GLU A 302 5.03 13.39 5.44
CA GLU A 302 6.28 14.04 5.90
C GLU A 302 6.93 14.87 4.80
N ASP A 303 6.85 14.38 3.57
CA ASP A 303 7.27 15.11 2.37
C ASP A 303 6.19 14.99 1.30
N ALA A 304 5.93 16.06 0.56
CA ALA A 304 4.91 16.09 -0.49
C ALA A 304 5.21 15.12 -1.65
N GLY A 305 6.44 14.64 -1.77
CA GLY A 305 6.86 13.65 -2.75
C GLY A 305 6.73 12.20 -2.29
N ASN A 306 6.37 11.98 -1.01
CA ASN A 306 6.15 10.63 -0.49
C ASN A 306 4.78 10.08 -0.95
N ALA A 307 4.66 8.76 -0.87
CA ALA A 307 3.42 8.02 -1.05
C ALA A 307 3.21 7.09 0.15
N ILE A 308 2.00 6.56 0.29
CA ILE A 308 1.72 5.49 1.25
C ILE A 308 1.82 4.13 0.55
N GLY A 309 1.87 3.03 1.31
CA GLY A 309 1.90 1.68 0.76
C GLY A 309 0.76 0.79 1.25
N ASP A 310 0.33 0.90 2.51
CA ASP A 310 -0.77 0.12 3.06
C ASP A 310 -1.34 0.79 4.30
N PHE A 311 -2.55 0.38 4.65
CA PHE A 311 -3.23 0.81 5.87
C PHE A 311 -4.07 -0.31 6.46
N ASN A 312 -3.74 -0.77 7.67
CA ASN A 312 -4.51 -1.76 8.39
C ASN A 312 -4.75 -1.36 9.86
N ILE A 313 -6.00 -1.52 10.34
CA ILE A 313 -6.36 -1.37 11.75
C ILE A 313 -6.14 -2.70 12.47
N PHE A 314 -5.55 -2.65 13.68
CA PHE A 314 -5.25 -3.84 14.47
C PHE A 314 -5.89 -3.86 15.86
N GLU A 315 -6.28 -2.69 16.42
CA GLU A 315 -6.91 -2.60 17.74
C GLU A 315 -7.77 -1.33 17.84
N GLY A 316 -9.05 -1.48 18.10
CA GLY A 316 -9.97 -0.33 18.23
C GLY A 316 -9.99 0.50 16.95
N THR A 317 -9.41 1.70 17.00
CA THR A 317 -9.22 2.62 15.86
C THR A 317 -7.73 2.84 15.54
N ARG A 318 -6.84 2.09 16.20
CA ARG A 318 -5.38 2.17 16.00
C ARG A 318 -4.96 1.37 14.77
N GLY A 319 -4.14 1.95 13.94
CA GLY A 319 -3.71 1.32 12.69
C GLY A 319 -2.25 1.63 12.34
N LEU A 320 -1.78 0.89 11.36
CA LEU A 320 -0.44 0.99 10.77
C LEU A 320 -0.55 1.53 9.35
N ILE A 321 0.22 2.56 9.03
CA ILE A 321 0.32 3.13 7.68
C ILE A 321 1.77 3.13 7.25
N ILE A 322 2.06 2.56 6.09
CA ILE A 322 3.37 2.66 5.43
C ILE A 322 3.45 4.02 4.73
N GLU A 323 4.52 4.78 4.95
CA GLU A 323 4.87 5.96 4.17
C GLU A 323 6.29 5.83 3.63
N ARG A 324 6.45 6.08 2.34
CA ARG A 324 7.69 5.81 1.61
C ARG A 324 8.07 6.92 0.63
N ASP A 325 9.37 7.11 0.38
CA ASP A 325 9.87 7.81 -0.79
C ASP A 325 9.74 6.90 -2.04
N ASN A 326 9.96 7.47 -3.23
CA ASN A 326 9.91 6.78 -4.51
C ASN A 326 11.31 6.35 -5.01
N ASN A 327 12.25 6.11 -4.11
CA ASN A 327 13.60 5.66 -4.41
C ASN A 327 13.76 4.17 -4.07
N GLU A 328 14.79 3.53 -4.64
CA GLU A 328 15.13 2.13 -4.36
C GLU A 328 16.63 1.92 -4.13
N GLY A 329 16.95 0.82 -3.45
CA GLY A 329 18.33 0.40 -3.20
C GLY A 329 19.01 1.13 -2.06
N ASP A 330 20.04 0.48 -1.51
CA ASP A 330 20.92 1.02 -0.45
C ASP A 330 22.41 0.95 -0.84
N ASP A 331 22.69 0.77 -2.14
CA ASP A 331 24.01 0.55 -2.72
C ASP A 331 24.74 1.85 -3.12
N GLY A 332 24.18 3.01 -2.75
CA GLY A 332 24.76 4.33 -3.06
C GLY A 332 24.46 4.82 -4.47
N ARG A 333 23.48 4.23 -5.17
CA ARG A 333 22.96 4.78 -6.45
C ARG A 333 22.41 6.20 -6.24
N GLU A 334 22.25 6.97 -7.30
CA GLU A 334 21.86 8.38 -7.26
C GLU A 334 20.52 8.62 -6.52
N LYS A 335 19.60 7.68 -6.63
CA LYS A 335 18.27 7.71 -6.00
C LYS A 335 18.10 6.52 -5.07
N SER A 336 18.96 6.41 -4.08
CA SER A 336 18.82 5.38 -3.03
C SER A 336 17.63 5.66 -2.14
N ALA A 337 16.99 4.59 -1.67
CA ALA A 337 15.96 4.67 -0.64
C ALA A 337 16.49 5.34 0.62
N ALA A 338 15.70 6.26 1.18
CA ALA A 338 16.09 7.03 2.36
C ALA A 338 14.94 7.17 3.38
N PHE A 339 13.70 7.00 2.93
CA PHE A 339 12.53 7.16 3.77
C PHE A 339 11.56 6.00 3.53
N LYS A 340 11.56 5.00 4.42
CA LYS A 340 10.66 3.86 4.42
C LYS A 340 10.20 3.62 5.86
N ARG A 341 8.98 4.06 6.20
CA ARG A 341 8.50 4.05 7.60
C ARG A 341 7.13 3.43 7.72
N ILE A 342 6.88 2.80 8.86
CA ILE A 342 5.54 2.42 9.28
C ILE A 342 5.16 3.31 10.45
N TYR A 343 4.08 4.07 10.28
CA TYR A 343 3.52 4.93 11.32
C TYR A 343 2.39 4.24 12.06
N LEU A 344 2.38 4.41 13.37
CA LEU A 344 1.24 4.13 14.21
C LEU A 344 0.35 5.37 14.25
N VAL A 345 -0.90 5.18 13.90
CA VAL A 345 -1.95 6.20 13.94
C VAL A 345 -3.16 5.72 14.74
N ASP A 346 -4.03 6.64 15.12
CA ASP A 346 -5.33 6.33 15.71
C ASP A 346 -6.39 7.21 15.03
N LEU A 347 -7.36 6.60 14.35
CA LEU A 347 -8.43 7.33 13.66
C LEU A 347 -9.30 8.19 14.60
N ALA A 348 -9.25 7.93 15.91
CA ALA A 348 -9.91 8.75 16.94
C ALA A 348 -9.07 9.99 17.36
N ARG A 349 -7.79 10.05 16.99
CA ARG A 349 -6.86 11.13 17.36
C ARG A 349 -6.60 12.03 16.16
N THR A 350 -7.42 13.05 16.03
CA THR A 350 -7.29 14.08 14.98
C THR A 350 -7.26 15.47 15.62
N ASP A 351 -6.65 16.42 14.92
CA ASP A 351 -6.78 17.83 15.25
C ASP A 351 -8.18 18.37 14.86
N GLU A 352 -8.39 19.67 15.07
CA GLU A 352 -9.65 20.35 14.75
C GLU A 352 -9.98 20.37 13.25
N ASN A 353 -9.02 20.11 12.37
CA ASN A 353 -9.17 20.05 10.93
C ASN A 353 -9.32 18.60 10.42
N GLY A 354 -9.32 17.61 11.31
CA GLY A 354 -9.40 16.19 10.96
C GLY A 354 -8.08 15.56 10.55
N VAL A 355 -6.94 16.23 10.80
CA VAL A 355 -5.60 15.68 10.51
C VAL A 355 -5.21 14.68 11.58
N LEU A 356 -4.85 13.46 11.14
CA LEU A 356 -4.43 12.37 12.00
C LEU A 356 -3.11 12.70 12.71
N GLU A 357 -3.03 12.32 13.98
CA GLU A 357 -1.78 12.30 14.73
C GLU A 357 -0.94 11.07 14.33
N LYS A 358 0.33 11.29 14.01
CA LYS A 358 1.34 10.23 13.91
C LYS A 358 1.93 10.01 15.29
N ILE A 359 1.55 8.90 15.95
CA ILE A 359 1.90 8.63 17.34
C ILE A 359 3.38 8.21 17.46
N ALA A 360 3.78 7.27 16.61
CA ALA A 360 5.11 6.69 16.62
C ALA A 360 5.46 6.15 15.23
N TYR A 361 6.72 5.77 15.01
CA TYR A 361 7.13 5.08 13.79
C TYR A 361 8.27 4.09 14.02
N ILE A 362 8.38 3.13 13.10
CA ILE A 362 9.57 2.30 12.87
C ILE A 362 10.15 2.61 11.50
N ASP A 363 11.48 2.45 11.36
CA ASP A 363 12.22 2.76 10.14
C ASP A 363 12.69 1.47 9.46
N LEU A 364 12.15 1.15 8.29
CA LEU A 364 12.47 -0.06 7.55
C LEU A 364 13.87 -0.02 6.90
N MET A 365 14.56 1.14 6.97
CA MET A 365 15.97 1.26 6.60
C MET A 365 16.91 1.03 7.80
N ASP A 366 16.36 0.73 9.01
CA ASP A 366 17.13 0.56 10.25
C ASP A 366 16.52 -0.56 11.11
N ILE A 367 16.37 -1.75 10.53
CA ILE A 367 15.85 -2.94 11.20
C ILE A 367 17.03 -3.68 11.84
N GLN A 368 16.92 -4.01 13.13
CA GLN A 368 17.96 -4.78 13.81
C GLN A 368 17.90 -6.25 13.38
N ASP A 369 19.03 -6.82 12.98
CA ASP A 369 19.18 -8.23 12.60
C ASP A 369 20.39 -8.87 13.34
N PRO A 370 20.29 -8.98 14.69
CA PRO A 370 21.41 -9.48 15.50
C PRO A 370 21.71 -10.97 15.26
N GLU A 371 20.76 -11.73 14.74
CA GLU A 371 20.89 -13.17 14.46
C GLU A 371 21.26 -13.46 13.01
N ALA A 372 21.41 -12.42 12.17
CA ALA A 372 21.69 -12.53 10.73
C ALA A 372 20.71 -13.45 9.98
N LEU A 373 19.41 -13.22 10.24
CA LEU A 373 18.31 -14.01 9.65
C LEU A 373 18.07 -13.68 8.18
N ALA A 374 18.34 -12.44 7.76
CA ALA A 374 18.16 -12.05 6.37
C ALA A 374 19.23 -12.70 5.47
N PRO A 375 18.84 -13.38 4.39
CA PRO A 375 19.81 -13.98 3.46
C PRO A 375 20.58 -12.92 2.66
N ARG A 376 20.03 -11.72 2.54
CA ARG A 376 20.60 -10.53 1.85
C ARG A 376 20.10 -9.26 2.53
N GLY A 377 20.81 -8.14 2.37
CA GLY A 377 20.40 -6.84 2.84
C GLY A 377 20.74 -6.54 4.30
N SER A 378 21.43 -7.45 5.03
CA SER A 378 21.99 -7.17 6.34
C SER A 378 23.45 -6.75 6.24
N LYS A 379 23.80 -5.67 6.98
CA LYS A 379 25.17 -5.20 7.12
C LYS A 379 25.39 -4.72 8.55
N ASP A 380 26.45 -5.26 9.19
CA ASP A 380 26.83 -4.88 10.56
C ASP A 380 25.69 -5.02 11.60
N GLY A 381 24.78 -6.00 11.40
CA GLY A 381 23.63 -6.27 12.27
C GLY A 381 22.41 -5.40 11.98
N VAL A 382 22.42 -4.62 10.92
CA VAL A 382 21.28 -3.82 10.46
C VAL A 382 20.80 -4.36 9.10
N PHE A 383 19.53 -4.67 9.01
CA PHE A 383 18.84 -5.06 7.79
C PHE A 383 18.07 -3.87 7.23
N THR A 384 18.13 -3.67 5.91
CA THR A 384 17.38 -2.64 5.19
C THR A 384 16.33 -3.26 4.29
N PHE A 385 15.21 -2.55 4.10
CA PHE A 385 14.12 -2.95 3.21
C PHE A 385 13.93 -1.86 2.14
N PRO A 386 14.86 -1.77 1.13
CA PRO A 386 15.04 -0.61 0.28
C PRO A 386 14.26 -0.68 -1.03
N PHE A 387 13.05 -1.23 -1.02
CA PHE A 387 12.24 -1.35 -2.24
C PHE A 387 11.56 -0.03 -2.58
N VAL A 388 11.25 0.20 -3.86
CA VAL A 388 10.47 1.38 -4.29
C VAL A 388 9.16 1.37 -3.54
N THR A 389 8.43 0.26 -3.67
CA THR A 389 7.11 0.04 -3.12
C THR A 389 7.18 -1.02 -2.02
N ILE A 390 6.76 -0.62 -0.83
CA ILE A 390 6.53 -1.47 0.32
C ILE A 390 5.06 -1.29 0.64
N GLU A 391 4.24 -2.28 0.34
CA GLU A 391 2.79 -2.13 0.21
C GLU A 391 1.99 -3.13 1.03
N ASP A 392 2.66 -3.78 1.99
CA ASP A 392 2.03 -4.78 2.82
C ASP A 392 2.42 -4.61 4.28
N VAL A 393 1.45 -4.36 5.17
CA VAL A 393 1.65 -4.39 6.61
C VAL A 393 0.41 -4.89 7.34
N ASP A 394 0.54 -5.94 8.15
CA ASP A 394 -0.55 -6.38 9.04
C ASP A 394 -0.02 -6.92 10.36
N LEU A 395 -0.86 -6.92 11.38
CA LEU A 395 -0.57 -7.53 12.67
C LEU A 395 -0.64 -9.06 12.55
N VAL A 396 0.39 -9.74 13.04
CA VAL A 396 0.43 -11.21 13.13
C VAL A 396 0.05 -11.69 14.52
N ASP A 397 0.61 -11.04 15.54
CA ASP A 397 0.31 -11.28 16.95
C ASP A 397 0.55 -10.01 17.77
N ALA A 398 0.41 -10.09 19.11
CA ALA A 398 0.51 -8.94 20.01
C ALA A 398 1.86 -8.18 19.97
N THR A 399 2.89 -8.71 19.32
CA THR A 399 4.24 -8.13 19.26
C THR A 399 4.81 -8.11 17.86
N THR A 400 4.17 -8.76 16.90
CA THR A 400 4.75 -9.06 15.59
C THR A 400 3.87 -8.53 14.47
N ILE A 401 4.49 -7.87 13.51
CA ILE A 401 3.89 -7.51 12.23
C ILE A 401 4.55 -8.27 11.07
N VAL A 402 3.80 -8.49 9.99
CA VAL A 402 4.33 -8.85 8.69
C VAL A 402 4.50 -7.60 7.85
N VAL A 403 5.56 -7.54 7.06
CA VAL A 403 5.78 -6.50 6.03
C VAL A 403 6.26 -7.19 4.77
N ALA A 404 5.77 -6.74 3.61
CA ALA A 404 6.26 -7.21 2.32
C ALA A 404 6.36 -6.08 1.30
N ASN A 405 7.05 -6.35 0.19
CA ASN A 405 7.18 -5.43 -0.91
C ASN A 405 6.34 -5.87 -2.11
N ASP A 406 5.77 -4.90 -2.83
CA ASP A 406 5.59 -5.06 -4.25
C ASP A 406 6.96 -5.06 -4.93
N ASN A 407 7.23 -6.06 -5.74
CA ASN A 407 8.49 -6.17 -6.46
C ASN A 407 8.49 -5.44 -7.81
N ASN A 408 7.40 -4.75 -8.18
CA ASN A 408 7.23 -4.03 -9.46
C ASN A 408 7.77 -4.82 -10.66
N TYR A 409 7.47 -6.12 -10.67
CA TYR A 409 8.04 -7.04 -11.64
C TYR A 409 7.63 -6.68 -13.08
N PRO A 410 8.53 -6.66 -14.04
CA PRO A 410 9.93 -7.12 -13.96
C PRO A 410 10.95 -5.97 -13.79
N GLY A 411 10.54 -4.78 -13.36
CA GLY A 411 11.33 -3.55 -13.51
C GLY A 411 12.21 -3.18 -12.34
N SER A 412 11.73 -3.33 -11.09
CA SER A 412 12.46 -2.91 -9.90
C SER A 412 13.67 -3.79 -9.58
N THR A 413 14.69 -3.15 -9.02
CA THR A 413 16.00 -3.72 -8.71
C THR A 413 16.52 -3.18 -7.37
N GLY A 414 15.63 -3.02 -6.40
CA GLY A 414 15.91 -2.41 -5.09
C GLY A 414 16.86 -3.23 -4.24
N ARG A 415 16.73 -4.55 -4.23
CA ARG A 415 17.63 -5.41 -3.48
C ARG A 415 19.02 -5.53 -4.09
N GLU A 416 19.11 -5.59 -5.43
CA GLU A 416 20.36 -5.74 -6.15
C GLU A 416 20.27 -5.10 -7.54
N ALA A 417 21.13 -4.14 -7.83
CA ALA A 417 21.14 -3.44 -9.11
C ALA A 417 21.24 -4.39 -10.30
N GLY A 418 20.34 -4.26 -11.27
CA GLY A 418 20.31 -5.09 -12.48
C GLY A 418 19.69 -6.47 -12.31
N ARG A 419 19.14 -6.79 -11.15
CA ARG A 419 18.41 -8.02 -10.87
C ARG A 419 16.99 -7.67 -10.43
N ALA A 420 15.98 -8.24 -11.08
CA ALA A 420 14.60 -8.07 -10.66
C ALA A 420 14.40 -8.49 -9.19
N ASP A 421 13.67 -7.68 -8.44
CA ASP A 421 13.37 -7.94 -7.05
C ASP A 421 12.49 -9.19 -6.89
N ASP A 422 12.82 -10.01 -5.90
CA ASP A 422 11.94 -11.04 -5.41
C ASP A 422 10.82 -10.40 -4.55
N ASN A 423 9.67 -11.07 -4.36
CA ASN A 423 8.77 -10.68 -3.29
C ASN A 423 9.40 -11.13 -1.97
N GLU A 424 9.77 -10.19 -1.11
CA GLU A 424 10.33 -10.45 0.21
C GLU A 424 9.29 -10.20 1.29
N TYR A 425 9.16 -11.16 2.19
CA TYR A 425 8.24 -11.14 3.33
C TYR A 425 9.06 -11.20 4.60
N ILE A 426 8.81 -10.28 5.52
CA ILE A 426 9.54 -10.23 6.80
C ILE A 426 8.57 -10.19 7.97
N LEU A 427 8.97 -10.80 9.07
CA LEU A 427 8.36 -10.63 10.38
C LEU A 427 9.23 -9.71 11.23
N LEU A 428 8.62 -8.71 11.84
CA LEU A 428 9.27 -7.76 12.74
C LEU A 428 8.70 -7.87 14.14
N ASP A 429 9.57 -7.99 15.16
CA ASP A 429 9.20 -7.73 16.56
C ASP A 429 9.17 -6.23 16.78
N VAL A 430 8.02 -5.73 17.19
CA VAL A 430 7.73 -4.30 17.37
C VAL A 430 6.86 -4.05 18.63
N ALA A 431 7.04 -4.88 19.64
CA ALA A 431 6.19 -4.92 20.83
C ALA A 431 6.00 -3.55 21.53
N ASP A 432 7.05 -2.75 21.62
CA ASP A 432 7.00 -1.43 22.26
C ASP A 432 6.37 -0.38 21.36
N PHE A 433 6.61 -0.46 20.03
CA PHE A 433 5.97 0.40 19.04
C PHE A 433 4.44 0.23 19.04
N LEU A 434 3.95 -1.00 19.07
CA LEU A 434 2.50 -1.29 19.10
C LEU A 434 1.80 -0.79 20.35
N LYS A 435 2.53 -0.45 21.45
CA LYS A 435 2.00 0.07 22.71
C LYS A 435 2.19 1.57 22.89
N ALA A 436 2.83 2.26 21.94
CA ALA A 436 3.06 3.69 22.02
C ALA A 436 1.74 4.46 22.15
N GLU A 437 1.73 5.53 22.99
CA GLU A 437 0.55 6.34 23.32
C GLU A 437 0.73 7.81 22.87
#